data_5e3a0fc95c59151ae279980151694d24
#
_entry.id   5e3a0fc95c59151ae279980151694d24
#
_cell.length_a   1.000
_cell.length_b   1.000
_cell.length_c   1.000
_cell.angle_alpha   90.00
_cell.angle_beta   90.00
_cell.angle_gamma   90.00
#
_symmetry.space_group_name_H-M   'P 1'
#
loop_
_entity.id
_entity.type
_entity.pdbx_description
1 polymer ?
#
loop_
_entity_poly.entity_id
_entity_poly.type
_entity_poly.pdbx_seq_one_letter_code
_entity_poly.pdbx_strand_id
1 'polypeptide(L)'
;EKKHEFEIGIENKFFNNRLGMEFSYYYNDIKDQILTTTAAASMGATSMLMNVGELTNKGIELSVYGTPYRDKDWNLDLRANVAWNKNTVKKLADGLDVLSHFDTDGGAASLESHVGQPMGDWYTYTWKTDENGNYIVGDDGLYVADKTERHKVGNAMPKLTGGFGASLSYKNLTLDMTFDFRVGGD
;
A
#
# COMPACT_ATOMS: atom_id res chain seq x y z
N GLU A 1 20.49 -9.98 3.15
CA GLU A 1 19.56 -8.87 3.40
C GLU A 1 20.01 -8.08 4.62
N LYS A 2 20.04 -6.75 4.51
CA LYS A 2 20.37 -5.81 5.59
C LYS A 2 19.31 -4.75 5.65
N LYS A 3 18.74 -4.52 6.85
CA LYS A 3 17.75 -3.48 7.10
C LYS A 3 18.33 -2.48 8.10
N HIS A 4 18.31 -1.21 7.73
CA HIS A 4 18.56 -0.08 8.61
C HIS A 4 17.25 0.63 8.84
N GLU A 5 16.91 0.85 10.10
CA GLU A 5 15.65 1.46 10.49
C GLU A 5 15.89 2.61 11.46
N PHE A 6 15.21 3.71 11.21
CA PHE A 6 15.11 4.84 12.10
C PHE A 6 13.65 5.09 12.40
N GLU A 7 13.31 5.21 13.67
CA GLU A 7 11.98 5.57 14.13
C GLU A 7 12.08 6.63 15.23
N ILE A 8 11.14 7.58 15.18
CA ILE A 8 10.92 8.54 16.25
C ILE A 8 9.44 8.59 16.55
N GLY A 9 9.11 8.47 17.83
CA GLY A 9 7.73 8.49 18.32
C GLY A 9 7.54 9.50 19.45
N ILE A 10 6.34 10.01 19.55
CA ILE A 10 5.90 10.90 20.64
C ILE A 10 4.58 10.39 21.15
N GLU A 11 4.50 10.17 22.44
CA GLU A 11 3.25 9.88 23.16
C GLU A 11 2.93 11.05 24.09
N ASN A 12 1.71 11.54 24.00
CA ASN A 12 1.22 12.62 24.85
C ASN A 12 -0.15 12.28 25.44
N LYS A 13 -0.34 12.66 26.70
CA LYS A 13 -1.60 12.53 27.42
C LYS A 13 -2.01 13.88 27.99
N PHE A 14 -3.25 14.25 27.78
CA PHE A 14 -3.82 15.54 28.15
C PHE A 14 -5.04 15.36 29.03
N PHE A 15 -5.41 16.41 29.78
CA PHE A 15 -6.65 16.48 30.58
C PHE A 15 -6.81 15.30 31.54
N ASN A 16 -5.78 14.99 32.34
CA ASN A 16 -5.77 13.85 33.26
C ASN A 16 -6.05 12.52 32.54
N ASN A 17 -5.36 12.27 31.43
CA ASN A 17 -5.49 11.09 30.58
C ASN A 17 -6.86 10.95 29.86
N ARG A 18 -7.63 12.02 29.75
CA ARG A 18 -8.88 12.02 28.98
C ARG A 18 -8.68 12.06 27.47
N LEU A 19 -7.52 12.53 27.04
CA LEU A 19 -7.11 12.55 25.63
C LEU A 19 -5.68 12.03 25.55
N GLY A 20 -5.45 11.06 24.70
CA GLY A 20 -4.12 10.57 24.34
C GLY A 20 -3.87 10.69 22.86
N MET A 21 -2.60 10.91 22.50
CA MET A 21 -2.13 10.97 21.14
C MET A 21 -0.79 10.28 21.05
N GLU A 22 -0.64 9.42 20.07
CA GLU A 22 0.61 8.75 19.71
C GLU A 22 0.93 9.08 18.26
N PHE A 23 2.15 9.53 18.01
CA PHE A 23 2.64 9.84 16.67
C PHE A 23 3.97 9.13 16.48
N SER A 24 4.14 8.45 15.35
CA SER A 24 5.41 7.85 14.93
C SER A 24 5.75 8.24 13.50
N TYR A 25 7.02 8.48 13.27
CA TYR A 25 7.62 8.56 11.94
C TYR A 25 8.71 7.51 11.83
N TYR A 26 8.71 6.73 10.76
CA TYR A 26 9.74 5.74 10.49
C TYR A 26 10.33 5.88 9.09
N TYR A 27 11.58 5.45 8.97
CA TYR A 27 12.31 5.34 7.72
C TYR A 27 13.14 4.06 7.73
N ASN A 28 12.98 3.22 6.69
CA ASN A 28 13.73 1.99 6.51
C ASN A 28 14.51 2.04 5.21
N ASP A 29 15.75 1.58 5.25
CA ASP A 29 16.58 1.30 4.09
C ASP A 29 16.93 -0.19 4.09
N ILE A 30 16.47 -0.91 3.08
CA ILE A 30 16.64 -2.36 2.93
C ILE A 30 17.54 -2.59 1.74
N LYS A 31 18.66 -3.31 1.98
CA LYS A 31 19.65 -3.67 0.97
C LYS A 31 19.77 -5.19 0.84
N ASP A 32 20.22 -5.63 -0.31
CA ASP A 32 20.43 -7.05 -0.61
C ASP A 32 19.16 -7.89 -0.35
N GLN A 33 17.98 -7.33 -0.67
CA GLN A 33 16.72 -8.04 -0.49
C GLN A 33 16.68 -9.28 -1.37
N ILE A 34 16.27 -10.42 -0.80
CA ILE A 34 16.13 -11.68 -1.51
C ILE A 34 14.77 -11.70 -2.19
N LEU A 35 14.77 -11.71 -3.51
CA LEU A 35 13.56 -11.76 -4.33
C LEU A 35 13.59 -12.95 -5.26
N THR A 36 12.41 -13.51 -5.55
CA THR A 36 12.23 -14.49 -6.61
C THR A 36 11.99 -13.76 -7.91
N THR A 37 12.78 -14.08 -8.93
CA THR A 37 12.59 -13.56 -10.29
C THR A 37 12.43 -14.72 -11.27
N THR A 38 11.81 -14.44 -12.41
CA THR A 38 11.73 -15.42 -13.51
C THR A 38 13.13 -15.66 -14.10
N ALA A 39 13.45 -16.93 -14.33
CA ALA A 39 14.69 -17.30 -15.00
C ALA A 39 14.44 -17.51 -16.49
N ALA A 40 15.46 -17.23 -17.32
CA ALA A 40 15.37 -17.58 -18.74
C ALA A 40 15.21 -19.09 -18.89
N ALA A 41 14.32 -19.54 -19.78
CA ALA A 41 14.05 -20.97 -20.01
C ALA A 41 15.34 -21.77 -20.39
N SER A 42 16.32 -21.10 -20.98
CA SER A 42 17.63 -21.67 -21.29
C SER A 42 18.46 -22.07 -20.07
N MET A 43 18.12 -21.58 -18.89
CA MET A 43 18.80 -21.93 -17.63
C MET A 43 18.26 -23.21 -16.98
N GLY A 44 17.21 -23.81 -17.54
CA GLY A 44 16.60 -25.03 -17.01
C GLY A 44 15.78 -24.83 -15.72
N ALA A 45 15.51 -23.60 -15.37
CA ALA A 45 14.69 -23.22 -14.22
C ALA A 45 13.66 -22.17 -14.65
N THR A 46 12.50 -22.16 -14.00
CA THR A 46 11.44 -21.16 -14.24
C THR A 46 11.58 -19.94 -13.34
N SER A 47 12.26 -20.09 -12.22
CA SER A 47 12.51 -19.00 -11.27
C SER A 47 13.84 -19.19 -10.56
N MET A 48 14.39 -18.10 -10.05
CA MET A 48 15.61 -18.07 -9.26
C MET A 48 15.49 -17.07 -8.12
N LEU A 49 16.14 -17.39 -7.00
CA LEU A 49 16.30 -16.47 -5.87
C LEU A 49 17.57 -15.64 -6.07
N MET A 50 17.45 -14.35 -5.95
CA MET A 50 18.57 -13.42 -6.10
C MET A 50 18.57 -12.36 -4.98
N ASN A 51 19.77 -11.94 -4.57
CA ASN A 51 19.93 -10.75 -3.71
C ASN A 51 19.94 -9.52 -4.60
N VAL A 52 18.79 -8.95 -4.90
CA VAL A 52 18.65 -8.05 -6.05
C VAL A 52 17.95 -6.76 -5.75
N GLY A 53 17.67 -6.42 -4.50
CA GLY A 53 16.87 -5.25 -4.24
C GLY A 53 17.45 -4.29 -3.24
N GLU A 54 17.38 -2.99 -3.55
CA GLU A 54 17.42 -1.92 -2.56
C GLU A 54 16.04 -1.25 -2.53
N LEU A 55 15.44 -1.18 -1.36
CA LEU A 55 14.13 -0.61 -1.13
C LEU A 55 14.19 0.40 0.01
N THR A 56 13.57 1.53 -0.16
CA THR A 56 13.30 2.43 0.97
C THR A 56 11.82 2.41 1.31
N ASN A 57 11.52 2.51 2.59
CA ASN A 57 10.16 2.60 3.09
C ASN A 57 10.09 3.67 4.17
N LYS A 58 9.11 4.55 4.10
CA LYS A 58 8.88 5.59 5.11
C LYS A 58 7.40 5.77 5.36
N GLY A 59 7.06 6.13 6.56
CA GLY A 59 5.67 6.34 6.92
C GLY A 59 5.46 7.19 8.15
N ILE A 60 4.21 7.51 8.35
CA ILE A 60 3.70 8.25 9.50
C ILE A 60 2.53 7.46 10.05
N GLU A 61 2.52 7.29 11.35
CA GLU A 61 1.40 6.70 12.09
C GLU A 61 0.92 7.69 13.14
N LEU A 62 -0.38 7.83 13.23
CA LEU A 62 -1.05 8.68 14.23
C LEU A 62 -2.20 7.92 14.84
N SER A 63 -2.21 7.84 16.17
CA SER A 63 -3.32 7.33 16.96
C SER A 63 -3.80 8.42 17.92
N VAL A 64 -5.11 8.57 18.00
CA VAL A 64 -5.77 9.49 18.94
C VAL A 64 -6.89 8.73 19.63
N TYR A 65 -6.93 8.85 20.93
CA TYR A 65 -7.98 8.25 21.74
C TYR A 65 -8.38 9.15 22.89
N GLY A 66 -9.63 9.08 23.30
CA GLY A 66 -10.08 9.90 24.40
C GLY A 66 -11.48 9.59 24.89
N THR A 67 -11.76 10.12 26.07
CA THR A 67 -13.05 10.04 26.73
C THR A 67 -13.67 11.44 26.80
N PRO A 68 -14.34 11.91 25.70
CA PRO A 68 -14.89 13.26 25.66
C PRO A 68 -16.03 13.45 26.66
N TYR A 69 -16.75 12.39 26.99
CA TYR A 69 -17.84 12.47 27.95
C TYR A 69 -17.80 11.30 28.93
N ARG A 70 -17.89 11.61 30.22
CA ARG A 70 -18.02 10.64 31.30
C ARG A 70 -18.75 11.27 32.48
N ASP A 71 -19.82 10.64 32.92
CA ASP A 71 -20.50 10.95 34.17
C ASP A 71 -20.86 9.64 34.94
N LYS A 72 -21.84 9.73 35.85
CA LYS A 72 -22.24 8.59 36.68
C LYS A 72 -22.85 7.43 35.88
N ASP A 73 -23.63 7.75 34.85
CA ASP A 73 -24.40 6.78 34.07
C ASP A 73 -23.86 6.58 32.63
N TRP A 74 -23.12 7.55 32.11
CA TRP A 74 -22.63 7.56 30.73
C TRP A 74 -21.11 7.57 30.65
N ASN A 75 -20.58 6.83 29.71
CA ASN A 75 -19.18 6.95 29.27
C ASN A 75 -19.10 6.83 27.75
N LEU A 76 -18.40 7.78 27.11
CA LEU A 76 -18.12 7.74 25.69
C LEU A 76 -16.60 7.72 25.48
N ASP A 77 -16.09 6.65 24.94
CA ASP A 77 -14.69 6.52 24.51
C ASP A 77 -14.62 6.53 22.98
N LEU A 78 -13.73 7.35 22.44
CA LEU A 78 -13.46 7.46 20.99
C LEU A 78 -12.02 7.10 20.74
N ARG A 79 -11.77 6.44 19.61
CA ARG A 79 -10.42 6.12 19.13
C ARG A 79 -10.37 6.29 17.61
N ALA A 80 -9.25 6.77 17.10
CA ALA A 80 -8.97 6.84 15.69
C ALA A 80 -7.48 6.59 15.45
N ASN A 81 -7.16 5.92 14.36
CA ASN A 81 -5.78 5.76 13.90
C ASN A 81 -5.70 5.96 12.39
N VAL A 82 -4.55 6.40 11.94
CA VAL A 82 -4.23 6.52 10.53
C VAL A 82 -2.74 6.22 10.32
N ALA A 83 -2.46 5.45 9.29
CA ALA A 83 -1.11 5.14 8.86
C ALA A 83 -0.95 5.49 7.38
N TRP A 84 0.06 6.28 7.06
CA TRP A 84 0.49 6.57 5.71
C TRP A 84 1.85 5.92 5.47
N ASN A 85 1.98 5.21 4.35
CA ASN A 85 3.20 4.53 3.97
C ASN A 85 3.59 4.84 2.52
N LYS A 86 4.89 5.02 2.29
CA LYS A 86 5.47 5.14 0.95
C LYS A 86 6.74 4.30 0.86
N ASN A 87 6.73 3.31 0.01
CA ASN A 87 7.92 2.59 -0.38
C ASN A 87 8.45 3.09 -1.73
N THR A 88 9.72 2.82 -2.03
CA THR A 88 10.34 3.14 -3.32
C THR A 88 11.45 2.14 -3.60
N VAL A 89 11.39 1.50 -4.75
CA VAL A 89 12.46 0.63 -5.27
C VAL A 89 13.62 1.52 -5.69
N LYS A 90 14.78 1.36 -5.07
CA LYS A 90 15.98 2.16 -5.36
C LYS A 90 16.85 1.50 -6.41
N LYS A 91 16.99 0.20 -6.32
CA LYS A 91 17.83 -0.60 -7.20
C LYS A 91 17.28 -2.02 -7.30
N LEU A 92 17.43 -2.62 -8.45
CA LEU A 92 17.28 -4.06 -8.70
C LEU A 92 18.64 -4.64 -9.07
N ALA A 93 18.68 -5.89 -9.54
CA ALA A 93 19.93 -6.47 -10.05
C ALA A 93 20.53 -5.64 -11.19
N ASP A 94 21.85 -5.75 -11.37
CA ASP A 94 22.52 -5.02 -12.44
C ASP A 94 21.93 -5.43 -13.81
N GLY A 95 21.50 -4.42 -14.57
CA GLY A 95 20.84 -4.61 -15.85
C GLY A 95 19.36 -4.97 -15.78
N LEU A 96 18.75 -4.92 -14.60
CA LEU A 96 17.32 -5.14 -14.39
C LEU A 96 16.65 -3.86 -13.87
N ASP A 97 15.82 -3.24 -14.68
CA ASP A 97 15.07 -2.04 -14.32
C ASP A 97 13.64 -2.34 -13.85
N VAL A 98 13.15 -3.54 -14.16
CA VAL A 98 11.80 -4.02 -13.86
C VAL A 98 11.85 -5.42 -13.29
N LEU A 99 11.15 -5.63 -12.19
CA LEU A 99 10.92 -6.94 -11.61
C LEU A 99 9.43 -7.28 -11.75
N SER A 100 9.12 -8.32 -12.51
CA SER A 100 7.77 -8.90 -12.54
C SER A 100 7.61 -9.87 -11.38
N HIS A 101 6.60 -9.64 -10.56
CA HIS A 101 6.24 -10.52 -9.45
C HIS A 101 5.27 -11.60 -9.89
N PHE A 102 4.38 -11.24 -10.81
CA PHE A 102 3.31 -12.11 -11.22
C PHE A 102 2.63 -11.55 -12.49
N ASP A 103 2.25 -12.44 -13.39
CA ASP A 103 1.43 -12.17 -14.57
C ASP A 103 0.09 -12.88 -14.43
N THR A 104 -1.00 -12.21 -14.81
CA THR A 104 -2.32 -12.84 -14.93
C THR A 104 -2.40 -13.72 -16.17
N ASP A 105 -3.43 -14.56 -16.25
CA ASP A 105 -3.72 -15.41 -17.39
C ASP A 105 -3.61 -14.68 -18.73
N GLY A 106 -2.81 -15.23 -19.62
CA GLY A 106 -2.57 -14.66 -20.95
C GLY A 106 -1.76 -13.36 -20.96
N GLY A 107 -1.15 -12.97 -19.81
CA GLY A 107 -0.32 -11.78 -19.72
C GLY A 107 -1.11 -10.47 -19.90
N ALA A 108 -2.42 -10.47 -19.63
CA ALA A 108 -3.26 -9.29 -19.75
C ALA A 108 -2.88 -8.20 -18.75
N ALA A 109 -2.55 -8.58 -17.52
CA ALA A 109 -2.04 -7.68 -16.49
C ALA A 109 -0.85 -8.30 -15.77
N SER A 110 0.04 -7.46 -15.25
CA SER A 110 1.21 -7.85 -14.47
C SER A 110 1.33 -6.99 -13.22
N LEU A 111 1.84 -7.60 -12.16
CA LEU A 111 2.28 -6.91 -10.95
C LEU A 111 3.79 -6.71 -11.06
N GLU A 112 4.22 -5.48 -11.13
CA GLU A 112 5.61 -5.13 -11.42
C GLU A 112 6.18 -4.14 -10.40
N SER A 113 7.49 -4.15 -10.26
CA SER A 113 8.24 -3.15 -9.51
C SER A 113 9.31 -2.54 -10.40
N HIS A 114 9.24 -1.25 -10.60
CA HIS A 114 10.17 -0.47 -11.43
C HIS A 114 11.11 0.33 -10.54
N VAL A 115 12.36 0.46 -10.96
CA VAL A 115 13.33 1.33 -10.27
C VAL A 115 12.82 2.77 -10.25
N GLY A 116 12.85 3.41 -9.08
CA GLY A 116 12.34 4.76 -8.85
C GLY A 116 10.85 4.87 -8.55
N GLN A 117 10.10 3.76 -8.66
CA GLN A 117 8.65 3.71 -8.43
C GLN A 117 8.33 2.95 -7.12
N PRO A 118 7.09 3.03 -6.64
CA PRO A 118 6.62 2.14 -5.59
C PRO A 118 6.70 0.67 -6.00
N MET A 119 6.85 -0.21 -5.03
CA MET A 119 6.76 -1.64 -5.24
C MET A 119 5.31 -2.07 -5.51
N GLY A 120 5.12 -3.00 -6.45
CA GLY A 120 3.82 -3.62 -6.70
C GLY A 120 2.84 -2.75 -7.46
N ASP A 121 3.29 -2.14 -8.53
CA ASP A 121 2.44 -1.42 -9.48
C ASP A 121 1.75 -2.40 -10.44
N TRP A 122 0.45 -2.19 -10.68
CA TRP A 122 -0.32 -2.91 -11.69
C TRP A 122 -0.13 -2.29 -13.06
N TYR A 123 0.24 -3.13 -14.03
CA TYR A 123 0.36 -2.78 -15.45
C TYR A 123 -0.60 -3.62 -16.27
N THR A 124 -1.31 -3.00 -17.20
CA THR A 124 -2.21 -3.69 -18.14
C THR A 124 -2.27 -2.95 -19.47
N TYR A 125 -2.84 -3.60 -20.48
CA TYR A 125 -3.19 -2.95 -21.73
C TYR A 125 -4.40 -2.04 -21.53
N THR A 126 -4.43 -0.92 -22.26
CA THR A 126 -5.51 0.04 -22.26
C THR A 126 -6.35 -0.10 -23.55
N TRP A 127 -7.41 0.67 -23.64
CA TRP A 127 -8.20 0.74 -24.87
C TRP A 127 -7.64 1.80 -25.79
N LYS A 128 -7.64 1.53 -27.12
CA LYS A 128 -7.27 2.54 -28.13
C LYS A 128 -8.23 3.70 -28.08
N THR A 129 -7.68 4.90 -28.22
CA THR A 129 -8.45 6.14 -28.32
C THR A 129 -8.15 6.86 -29.64
N ASP A 130 -9.13 7.62 -30.13
CA ASP A 130 -8.93 8.57 -31.23
C ASP A 130 -8.21 9.85 -30.74
N GLU A 131 -7.99 10.79 -31.66
CA GLU A 131 -7.33 12.08 -31.38
C GLU A 131 -8.12 12.95 -30.37
N ASN A 132 -9.40 12.67 -30.16
CA ASN A 132 -10.27 13.38 -29.22
C ASN A 132 -10.40 12.65 -27.86
N GLY A 133 -9.74 11.49 -27.69
CA GLY A 133 -9.78 10.69 -26.48
C GLY A 133 -10.99 9.75 -26.38
N ASN A 134 -11.79 9.57 -27.46
CA ASN A 134 -12.89 8.61 -27.47
C ASN A 134 -12.37 7.20 -27.72
N TYR A 135 -12.96 6.20 -27.05
CA TYR A 135 -12.59 4.81 -27.28
C TYR A 135 -12.98 4.33 -28.68
N ILE A 136 -12.05 3.65 -29.35
CA ILE A 136 -12.28 3.05 -30.66
C ILE A 136 -13.03 1.75 -30.50
N VAL A 137 -14.15 1.61 -31.21
CA VAL A 137 -14.96 0.39 -31.29
C VAL A 137 -14.61 -0.37 -32.57
N GLY A 138 -14.35 -1.65 -32.46
CA GLY A 138 -14.07 -2.53 -33.59
C GLY A 138 -15.35 -2.94 -34.34
N ASP A 139 -15.19 -3.66 -35.45
CA ASP A 139 -16.30 -4.16 -36.29
C ASP A 139 -17.18 -5.17 -35.54
N ASP A 140 -16.67 -5.79 -34.49
CA ASP A 140 -17.37 -6.69 -33.57
C ASP A 140 -18.19 -5.97 -32.47
N GLY A 141 -18.15 -4.63 -32.44
CA GLY A 141 -18.85 -3.81 -31.47
C GLY A 141 -18.14 -3.73 -30.11
N LEU A 142 -16.92 -4.26 -29.97
CA LEU A 142 -16.13 -4.20 -28.75
C LEU A 142 -15.06 -3.10 -28.81
N TYR A 143 -14.61 -2.63 -27.65
CA TYR A 143 -13.48 -1.71 -27.58
C TYR A 143 -12.19 -2.40 -28.04
N VAL A 144 -11.42 -1.71 -28.86
CA VAL A 144 -10.14 -2.20 -29.37
C VAL A 144 -9.06 -2.02 -28.32
N ALA A 145 -8.45 -3.13 -27.87
CA ALA A 145 -7.33 -3.07 -26.95
C ALA A 145 -6.08 -2.52 -27.63
N ASP A 146 -5.38 -1.60 -26.95
CA ASP A 146 -4.05 -1.19 -27.33
C ASP A 146 -3.04 -2.15 -26.69
N LYS A 147 -2.49 -3.04 -27.50
CA LYS A 147 -1.51 -4.05 -27.07
C LYS A 147 -0.07 -3.63 -27.39
N THR A 148 0.17 -2.37 -27.71
CA THR A 148 1.52 -1.88 -28.05
C THR A 148 2.41 -1.82 -26.81
N GLU A 149 1.84 -1.34 -25.69
CA GLU A 149 2.53 -1.27 -24.39
C GLU A 149 1.53 -1.44 -23.24
N ARG A 150 2.04 -1.82 -22.08
CA ARG A 150 1.28 -1.85 -20.85
C ARG A 150 1.43 -0.54 -20.10
N HIS A 151 0.35 -0.06 -19.54
CA HIS A 151 0.29 1.17 -18.77
C HIS A 151 0.04 0.87 -17.29
N LYS A 152 0.66 1.66 -16.43
CA LYS A 152 0.38 1.60 -14.99
C LYS A 152 -1.06 2.05 -14.73
N VAL A 153 -1.83 1.18 -14.08
CA VAL A 153 -3.25 1.43 -13.78
C VAL A 153 -3.56 1.50 -12.29
N GLY A 154 -2.68 1.01 -11.44
CA GLY A 154 -2.87 1.01 -10.00
C GLY A 154 -1.63 0.60 -9.23
N ASN A 155 -1.77 0.40 -7.94
CA ASN A 155 -0.73 -0.15 -7.07
C ASN A 155 -1.38 -1.04 -6.02
N ALA A 156 -0.86 -2.25 -5.81
CA ALA A 156 -1.39 -3.22 -4.85
C ALA A 156 -1.28 -2.77 -3.39
N MET A 157 -0.41 -1.81 -3.10
CA MET A 157 -0.18 -1.33 -1.74
C MET A 157 -1.04 -0.10 -1.45
N PRO A 158 -1.85 -0.08 -0.39
CA PRO A 158 -2.60 1.10 0.01
C PRO A 158 -1.67 2.23 0.41
N LYS A 159 -2.05 3.46 0.07
CA LYS A 159 -1.34 4.68 0.45
C LYS A 159 -1.67 5.11 1.87
N LEU A 160 -2.90 4.85 2.29
CA LEU A 160 -3.42 5.22 3.59
C LEU A 160 -4.32 4.11 4.12
N THR A 161 -4.12 3.75 5.36
CA THR A 161 -4.99 2.84 6.11
C THR A 161 -5.34 3.46 7.45
N GLY A 162 -6.45 3.09 8.01
CA GLY A 162 -6.81 3.57 9.33
C GLY A 162 -8.17 3.06 9.78
N GLY A 163 -8.55 3.50 10.95
CA GLY A 163 -9.83 3.14 11.53
C GLY A 163 -10.28 4.16 12.57
N PHE A 164 -11.53 4.09 12.89
CA PHE A 164 -12.08 4.80 14.04
C PHE A 164 -13.06 3.90 14.79
N GLY A 165 -13.16 4.12 16.07
CA GLY A 165 -14.08 3.38 16.92
C GLY A 165 -14.70 4.25 18.01
N ALA A 166 -15.87 3.84 18.45
CA ALA A 166 -16.57 4.45 19.55
C ALA A 166 -17.11 3.36 20.48
N SER A 167 -16.97 3.57 21.79
CA SER A 167 -17.59 2.78 22.82
C SER A 167 -18.49 3.68 23.65
N LEU A 168 -19.77 3.43 23.60
CA LEU A 168 -20.78 4.15 24.36
C LEU A 168 -21.38 3.26 25.42
N SER A 169 -21.17 3.60 26.68
CA SER A 169 -21.77 2.89 27.82
C SER A 169 -22.85 3.75 28.49
N TYR A 170 -23.97 3.12 28.78
CA TYR A 170 -25.02 3.67 29.61
C TYR A 170 -25.44 2.66 30.67
N LYS A 171 -25.13 2.94 31.93
CA LYS A 171 -25.32 2.00 33.06
C LYS A 171 -24.67 0.64 32.73
N ASN A 172 -25.49 -0.39 32.55
CA ASN A 172 -25.06 -1.76 32.30
C ASN A 172 -25.06 -2.15 30.81
N LEU A 173 -25.41 -1.21 29.91
CA LEU A 173 -25.42 -1.42 28.46
C LEU A 173 -24.20 -0.76 27.84
N THR A 174 -23.49 -1.49 26.96
CA THR A 174 -22.37 -0.96 26.19
C THR A 174 -22.59 -1.28 24.71
N LEU A 175 -22.38 -0.27 23.88
CA LEU A 175 -22.36 -0.38 22.43
C LEU A 175 -20.95 -0.05 21.93
N ASP A 176 -20.30 -1.01 21.27
CA ASP A 176 -19.00 -0.83 20.63
C ASP A 176 -19.16 -0.83 19.11
N MET A 177 -18.52 0.15 18.44
CA MET A 177 -18.48 0.26 17.00
C MET A 177 -17.03 0.45 16.56
N THR A 178 -16.66 -0.23 15.47
CA THR A 178 -15.34 -0.07 14.85
C THR A 178 -15.52 -0.03 13.34
N PHE A 179 -14.82 0.89 12.68
CA PHE A 179 -14.79 1.07 11.24
C PHE A 179 -13.34 1.14 10.80
N ASP A 180 -13.01 0.38 9.75
CA ASP A 180 -11.71 0.41 9.11
C ASP A 180 -11.85 0.97 7.70
N PHE A 181 -10.82 1.66 7.25
CA PHE A 181 -10.77 2.17 5.89
C PHE A 181 -9.38 1.99 5.26
N ARG A 182 -9.39 1.91 3.95
CA ARG A 182 -8.20 1.82 3.12
C ARG A 182 -8.36 2.72 1.90
N VAL A 183 -7.33 3.49 1.55
CA VAL A 183 -7.29 4.35 0.37
C VAL A 183 -6.16 3.88 -0.54
N GLY A 184 -6.50 3.54 -1.79
CA GLY A 184 -5.61 2.84 -2.71
C GLY A 184 -5.50 1.36 -2.35
N GLY A 185 -4.64 0.64 -3.07
CA GLY A 185 -4.55 -0.81 -2.99
C GLY A 185 -5.56 -1.44 -3.95
N ASP A 186 -5.29 -1.25 -5.23
CA ASP A 186 -6.12 -1.70 -6.35
C ASP A 186 -5.92 -3.19 -6.62
#